data_0d4cbaabe22328e045ebf77e100bf729
#
_entry.id   0d4cbaabe22328e045ebf77e100bf729
#
_cell.length_a   1.000
_cell.length_b   1.000
_cell.length_c   1.000
_cell.angle_alpha   90.00
_cell.angle_beta   90.00
_cell.angle_gamma   90.00
#
_symmetry.space_group_name_H-M   'P 1'
#
loop_
_entity.id
_entity.type
_entity.pdbx_description
1 polymer ?
#
loop_
_entity_poly.entity_id
_entity_poly.type
_entity_poly.pdbx_seq_one_letter_code
_entity_poly.pdbx_strand_id
1 'polypeptide(L)'
;MKKLNVKLPQGGSKRALHSGMYASALAVVVLAVIVLVNLVIRALPTKYTEYDISTTSLFTLSDTTENLLHELNADVTAYYLAESGQEDANITRLLDRYAGESSHFSWQQRDPVLYPTFAQQYDGASAGSVVLVCGDNSDVLSYNDMYEMDLESYYTTGTANYSFQAENALTSGIAKVTRTAAYQLYELTGHGETALSDDFTDTLSNAGVTVTSLNLTTAGSIPADVSAVLINAPGADLTDAETTILKNYVANGG
;
A
#
# COMPACT_ATOMS: atom_id res chain seq x y z
N MET A 1 83.61 19.55 3.60
CA MET A 1 82.17 19.65 3.20
C MET A 1 82.01 19.00 1.84
N LYS A 2 81.44 17.73 1.77
CA LYS A 2 81.20 17.01 0.54
C LYS A 2 79.83 17.48 -0.01
N LYS A 3 79.83 18.11 -1.21
CA LYS A 3 78.59 18.44 -1.90
C LYS A 3 77.97 17.17 -2.46
N LEU A 4 76.77 16.82 -1.99
CA LEU A 4 75.95 15.76 -2.57
C LEU A 4 75.39 16.27 -3.93
N ASN A 5 75.87 15.69 -5.01
CA ASN A 5 75.36 15.93 -6.38
C ASN A 5 74.16 15.00 -6.60
N VAL A 6 72.92 15.50 -6.35
CA VAL A 6 71.73 14.80 -6.69
C VAL A 6 71.50 14.96 -8.19
N LYS A 7 71.79 13.91 -8.97
CA LYS A 7 71.37 13.83 -10.38
C LYS A 7 69.89 13.55 -10.43
N LEU A 8 69.11 14.54 -10.85
CA LEU A 8 67.74 14.35 -11.24
C LEU A 8 67.70 13.45 -12.53
N PRO A 9 66.82 12.45 -12.59
CA PRO A 9 66.67 11.64 -13.77
C PRO A 9 66.09 12.48 -14.91
N GLN A 10 66.92 12.81 -15.89
CA GLN A 10 66.50 13.42 -17.16
C GLN A 10 66.03 12.35 -18.14
N GLY A 11 64.83 12.52 -18.68
CA GLY A 11 64.40 11.85 -19.88
C GLY A 11 63.45 10.65 -19.68
N GLY A 12 62.22 10.89 -19.26
CA GLY A 12 61.16 9.99 -19.60
C GLY A 12 61.02 9.94 -21.14
N SER A 13 61.28 8.76 -21.76
CA SER A 13 61.17 8.61 -23.20
C SER A 13 59.75 9.00 -23.63
N LYS A 14 59.58 9.67 -24.77
CA LYS A 14 58.28 10.06 -25.35
C LYS A 14 57.28 8.88 -25.36
N ARG A 15 57.78 7.64 -25.48
CA ARG A 15 57.00 6.39 -25.41
C ARG A 15 56.42 6.15 -23.99
N ALA A 16 57.16 6.44 -22.91
CA ALA A 16 56.67 6.29 -21.55
C ALA A 16 55.61 7.34 -21.20
N LEU A 17 55.74 8.57 -21.74
CA LEU A 17 54.72 9.62 -21.62
C LEU A 17 53.44 9.27 -22.39
N HIS A 18 53.54 8.73 -23.61
CA HIS A 18 52.36 8.29 -24.37
C HIS A 18 51.68 7.09 -23.75
N SER A 19 52.42 6.10 -23.24
CA SER A 19 51.79 4.96 -22.52
C SER A 19 51.14 5.36 -21.22
N GLY A 20 51.72 6.30 -20.47
CA GLY A 20 51.15 6.86 -19.25
C GLY A 20 49.87 7.65 -19.53
N MET A 21 49.85 8.51 -20.55
CA MET A 21 48.66 9.23 -21.01
C MET A 21 47.54 8.27 -21.45
N TYR A 22 47.86 7.22 -22.20
CA TYR A 22 46.88 6.23 -22.64
C TYR A 22 46.31 5.45 -21.47
N ALA A 23 47.13 5.03 -20.52
CA ALA A 23 46.67 4.36 -19.30
C ALA A 23 45.77 5.27 -18.41
N SER A 24 46.12 6.55 -18.29
CA SER A 24 45.31 7.52 -17.57
C SER A 24 43.97 7.79 -18.26
N ALA A 25 43.99 7.93 -19.61
CA ALA A 25 42.77 8.11 -20.39
C ALA A 25 41.86 6.87 -20.27
N LEU A 26 42.40 5.66 -20.32
CA LEU A 26 41.68 4.41 -20.15
C LEU A 26 41.06 4.34 -18.75
N ALA A 27 41.81 4.71 -17.71
CA ALA A 27 41.32 4.72 -16.33
C ALA A 27 40.14 5.69 -16.14
N VAL A 28 40.19 6.88 -16.76
CA VAL A 28 39.08 7.85 -16.72
C VAL A 28 37.86 7.29 -17.46
N VAL A 29 38.03 6.65 -18.60
CA VAL A 29 36.93 6.01 -19.34
C VAL A 29 36.28 4.90 -18.52
N VAL A 30 37.08 4.02 -17.90
CA VAL A 30 36.56 2.94 -17.04
C VAL A 30 35.77 3.53 -15.85
N LEU A 31 36.30 4.58 -15.22
CA LEU A 31 35.62 5.23 -14.11
C LEU A 31 34.32 5.89 -14.54
N ALA A 32 34.30 6.53 -15.71
CA ALA A 32 33.09 7.09 -16.31
C ALA A 32 32.05 6.01 -16.61
N VAL A 33 32.45 4.85 -17.13
CA VAL A 33 31.55 3.71 -17.38
C VAL A 33 30.98 3.17 -16.07
N ILE A 34 31.80 3.01 -15.02
CA ILE A 34 31.32 2.56 -13.69
C ILE A 34 30.27 3.53 -13.12
N VAL A 35 30.53 4.84 -13.22
CA VAL A 35 29.57 5.86 -12.75
C VAL A 35 28.29 5.79 -13.56
N LEU A 36 28.38 5.65 -14.88
CA LEU A 36 27.24 5.58 -15.77
C LEU A 36 26.40 4.31 -15.52
N VAL A 37 27.03 3.16 -15.33
CA VAL A 37 26.35 1.91 -14.96
C VAL A 37 25.64 2.06 -13.62
N ASN A 38 26.29 2.68 -12.63
CA ASN A 38 25.66 2.92 -11.32
C ASN A 38 24.44 3.85 -11.43
N LEU A 39 24.52 4.90 -12.25
CA LEU A 39 23.39 5.80 -12.52
C LEU A 39 22.24 5.07 -13.23
N VAL A 40 22.54 4.21 -14.20
CA VAL A 40 21.53 3.38 -14.88
C VAL A 40 20.86 2.42 -13.91
N ILE A 41 21.62 1.72 -13.06
CA ILE A 41 21.06 0.79 -12.06
C ILE A 41 20.14 1.54 -11.09
N ARG A 42 20.52 2.75 -10.65
CA ARG A 42 19.68 3.58 -9.76
C ARG A 42 18.43 4.14 -10.44
N ALA A 43 18.42 4.23 -11.76
CA ALA A 43 17.26 4.70 -12.53
C ALA A 43 16.29 3.57 -12.91
N LEU A 44 16.71 2.31 -12.71
CA LEU A 44 15.81 1.17 -12.95
C LEU A 44 14.82 1.02 -11.79
N PRO A 45 13.55 0.69 -12.10
CA PRO A 45 12.59 0.31 -11.06
C PRO A 45 13.12 -0.83 -10.18
N THR A 46 12.79 -0.80 -8.89
CA THR A 46 13.25 -1.77 -7.88
C THR A 46 12.95 -3.22 -8.25
N LYS A 47 11.86 -3.47 -9.00
CA LYS A 47 11.50 -4.80 -9.53
C LYS A 47 12.56 -5.47 -10.40
N TYR A 48 13.49 -4.69 -11.00
CA TYR A 48 14.58 -5.23 -11.84
C TYR A 48 15.92 -5.30 -11.10
N THR A 49 16.06 -4.63 -9.97
CA THR A 49 17.33 -4.48 -9.24
C THR A 49 17.36 -5.19 -7.89
N GLU A 50 16.19 -5.52 -7.33
CA GLU A 50 16.08 -6.21 -6.06
C GLU A 50 15.40 -7.57 -6.24
N TYR A 51 16.10 -8.63 -5.85
CA TYR A 51 15.55 -9.98 -5.74
C TYR A 51 15.15 -10.22 -4.30
N ASP A 52 13.87 -10.60 -4.09
CA ASP A 52 13.41 -11.03 -2.78
C ASP A 52 14.01 -12.41 -2.47
N ILE A 53 15.00 -12.42 -1.59
CA ILE A 53 15.64 -13.63 -1.07
C ILE A 53 15.10 -14.04 0.30
N SER A 54 14.03 -13.37 0.78
CA SER A 54 13.37 -13.76 2.02
C SER A 54 12.68 -15.12 1.83
N THR A 55 12.71 -15.94 2.87
CA THR A 55 12.03 -17.25 2.88
C THR A 55 10.50 -17.12 2.84
N THR A 56 9.98 -15.94 3.05
CA THR A 56 8.55 -15.62 3.14
C THR A 56 8.04 -14.76 1.97
N SER A 57 8.89 -14.45 0.96
CA SER A 57 8.53 -13.62 -0.19
C SER A 57 7.85 -12.29 0.21
N LEU A 58 8.32 -11.66 1.30
CA LEU A 58 7.69 -10.49 1.93
C LEU A 58 7.52 -9.29 0.99
N PHE A 59 8.25 -9.27 -0.12
CA PHE A 59 8.26 -8.14 -1.06
C PHE A 59 7.87 -8.56 -2.49
N THR A 60 7.35 -9.78 -2.67
CA THR A 60 6.72 -10.19 -3.92
C THR A 60 5.24 -9.90 -3.79
N LEU A 61 4.72 -9.01 -4.63
CA LEU A 61 3.30 -8.66 -4.60
C LEU A 61 2.47 -9.84 -5.08
N SER A 62 1.29 -9.99 -4.49
CA SER A 62 0.30 -10.97 -4.95
C SER A 62 -0.33 -10.54 -6.27
N ASP A 63 -0.82 -11.51 -7.05
CA ASP A 63 -1.54 -11.24 -8.30
C ASP A 63 -2.72 -10.27 -8.08
N THR A 64 -3.39 -10.34 -6.93
CA THR A 64 -4.48 -9.44 -6.56
C THR A 64 -4.01 -7.99 -6.44
N THR A 65 -2.87 -7.77 -5.78
CA THR A 65 -2.27 -6.44 -5.63
C THR A 65 -1.79 -5.90 -6.97
N GLU A 66 -1.09 -6.72 -7.76
CA GLU A 66 -0.61 -6.31 -9.09
C GLU A 66 -1.78 -5.92 -10.01
N ASN A 67 -2.85 -6.72 -10.05
CA ASN A 67 -4.04 -6.43 -10.85
C ASN A 67 -4.70 -5.12 -10.40
N LEU A 68 -4.87 -4.90 -9.07
CA LEU A 68 -5.42 -3.65 -8.55
C LEU A 68 -4.58 -2.45 -8.99
N LEU A 69 -3.26 -2.53 -8.87
CA LEU A 69 -2.34 -1.43 -9.22
C LEU A 69 -2.31 -1.15 -10.72
N HIS A 70 -2.41 -2.17 -11.57
CA HIS A 70 -2.47 -2.01 -13.02
C HIS A 70 -3.81 -1.44 -13.51
N GLU A 71 -4.91 -1.73 -12.80
CA GLU A 71 -6.25 -1.21 -13.10
C GLU A 71 -6.50 0.17 -12.48
N LEU A 72 -5.57 0.65 -11.65
CA LEU A 72 -5.69 1.93 -10.97
C LEU A 72 -5.74 3.07 -11.99
N ASN A 73 -6.84 3.84 -11.96
CA ASN A 73 -7.11 4.94 -12.88
C ASN A 73 -7.27 6.30 -12.15
N ALA A 74 -7.11 6.32 -10.83
CA ALA A 74 -7.13 7.48 -9.97
C ALA A 74 -5.82 7.59 -9.21
N ASP A 75 -5.33 8.83 -9.05
CA ASP A 75 -4.05 9.06 -8.37
C ASP A 75 -4.19 8.86 -6.86
N VAL A 76 -3.41 7.93 -6.32
CA VAL A 76 -3.33 7.64 -4.89
C VAL A 76 -1.97 8.09 -4.36
N THR A 77 -1.99 8.86 -3.29
CA THR A 77 -0.78 9.23 -2.56
C THR A 77 -0.78 8.62 -1.17
N ALA A 78 0.26 7.85 -0.86
CA ALA A 78 0.50 7.32 0.47
C ALA A 78 1.45 8.25 1.24
N TYR A 79 1.05 8.71 2.42
CA TYR A 79 1.90 9.48 3.32
C TYR A 79 2.33 8.59 4.48
N TYR A 80 3.60 8.20 4.49
CA TYR A 80 4.17 7.43 5.58
C TYR A 80 4.63 8.37 6.71
N LEU A 81 4.00 8.24 7.88
CA LEU A 81 4.27 9.09 9.04
C LEU A 81 5.44 8.51 9.84
N ALA A 82 6.64 8.98 9.58
CA ALA A 82 7.84 8.57 10.29
C ALA A 82 8.80 9.74 10.48
N GLU A 83 9.46 9.78 11.65
CA GLU A 83 10.57 10.71 11.87
C GLU A 83 11.73 10.37 10.92
N SER A 84 12.42 11.40 10.44
CA SER A 84 13.54 11.21 9.52
C SER A 84 14.64 10.35 10.15
N GLY A 85 14.96 9.23 9.49
CA GLY A 85 15.96 8.26 9.94
C GLY A 85 15.41 7.18 10.90
N GLN A 86 14.09 7.17 11.15
CA GLN A 86 13.38 6.16 11.94
C GLN A 86 12.35 5.39 11.11
N GLU A 87 12.48 5.48 9.78
CA GLU A 87 11.59 4.79 8.86
C GLU A 87 11.75 3.28 8.98
N ASP A 88 10.63 2.55 8.96
CA ASP A 88 10.65 1.10 8.83
C ASP A 88 11.00 0.72 7.38
N ALA A 89 12.12 -0.02 7.25
CA ALA A 89 12.63 -0.43 5.95
C ALA A 89 11.69 -1.40 5.20
N ASN A 90 10.85 -2.15 5.90
CA ASN A 90 9.88 -3.04 5.26
C ASN A 90 8.74 -2.23 4.64
N ILE A 91 8.23 -1.23 5.37
CA ILE A 91 7.17 -0.35 4.89
C ILE A 91 7.66 0.46 3.68
N THR A 92 8.82 1.12 3.78
CA THR A 92 9.36 1.93 2.68
C THR A 92 9.60 1.10 1.44
N ARG A 93 10.16 -0.10 1.59
CA ARG A 93 10.43 -1.01 0.47
C ARG A 93 9.14 -1.50 -0.20
N LEU A 94 8.09 -1.77 0.58
CA LEU A 94 6.79 -2.13 0.04
C LEU A 94 6.16 -0.96 -0.72
N LEU A 95 6.19 0.25 -0.17
CA LEU A 95 5.69 1.47 -0.85
C LEU A 95 6.44 1.75 -2.16
N ASP A 96 7.76 1.54 -2.19
CA ASP A 96 8.56 1.64 -3.42
C ASP A 96 8.13 0.62 -4.48
N ARG A 97 7.78 -0.61 -4.06
CA ARG A 97 7.24 -1.64 -4.95
C ARG A 97 5.92 -1.20 -5.58
N TYR A 98 4.98 -0.72 -4.76
CA TYR A 98 3.69 -0.22 -5.26
C TYR A 98 3.88 0.93 -6.25
N ALA A 99 4.77 1.88 -5.95
CA ALA A 99 5.11 2.98 -6.86
C ALA A 99 5.81 2.51 -8.14
N GLY A 100 6.48 1.37 -8.10
CA GLY A 100 7.09 0.74 -9.28
C GLY A 100 6.10 0.04 -10.20
N GLU A 101 4.97 -0.42 -9.67
CA GLU A 101 3.94 -1.15 -10.43
C GLU A 101 2.87 -0.24 -11.05
N SER A 102 2.59 0.93 -10.46
CA SER A 102 1.58 1.86 -10.99
C SER A 102 2.07 3.29 -11.04
N SER A 103 1.87 3.96 -12.18
CA SER A 103 2.12 5.40 -12.31
C SER A 103 1.08 6.25 -11.57
N HIS A 104 -0.04 5.67 -11.15
CA HIS A 104 -1.09 6.31 -10.36
C HIS A 104 -0.89 6.16 -8.85
N PHE A 105 0.15 5.43 -8.42
CA PHE A 105 0.51 5.33 -7.02
C PHE A 105 1.82 6.06 -6.76
N SER A 106 1.82 6.91 -5.72
CA SER A 106 3.02 7.60 -5.24
C SER A 106 3.05 7.62 -3.73
N TRP A 107 4.23 7.78 -3.13
CA TRP A 107 4.31 7.93 -1.68
C TRP A 107 5.31 9.00 -1.26
N GLN A 108 5.11 9.53 -0.05
CA GLN A 108 5.94 10.54 0.57
C GLN A 108 6.04 10.29 2.07
N GLN A 109 7.24 10.45 2.62
CA GLN A 109 7.41 10.52 4.06
C GLN A 109 6.91 11.87 4.59
N ARG A 110 6.26 11.82 5.75
CA ARG A 110 5.87 13.00 6.53
C ARG A 110 6.31 12.79 7.97
N ASP A 111 7.21 13.64 8.43
CA ASP A 111 7.65 13.63 9.83
C ASP A 111 6.55 14.23 10.72
N PRO A 112 5.91 13.45 11.62
CA PRO A 112 4.79 13.92 12.44
C PRO A 112 5.24 14.96 13.48
N VAL A 113 6.52 15.04 13.81
CA VAL A 113 7.08 16.05 14.72
C VAL A 113 7.23 17.38 14.00
N LEU A 114 7.67 17.36 12.74
CA LEU A 114 7.81 18.56 11.91
C LEU A 114 6.47 19.05 11.35
N TYR A 115 5.54 18.12 11.07
CA TYR A 115 4.23 18.41 10.48
C TYR A 115 3.06 17.88 11.33
N PRO A 116 2.91 18.33 12.60
CA PRO A 116 1.90 17.79 13.51
C PRO A 116 0.47 18.04 13.03
N THR A 117 0.23 19.14 12.33
CA THR A 117 -1.09 19.48 11.78
C THR A 117 -1.51 18.55 10.66
N PHE A 118 -0.57 17.93 9.95
CA PHE A 118 -0.88 16.94 8.91
C PHE A 118 -1.49 15.68 9.54
N ALA A 119 -0.85 15.11 10.58
CA ALA A 119 -1.36 13.94 11.26
C ALA A 119 -2.74 14.18 11.91
N GLN A 120 -2.96 15.39 12.45
CA GLN A 120 -4.24 15.76 13.09
C GLN A 120 -5.43 15.88 12.10
N GLN A 121 -5.18 15.96 10.80
CA GLN A 121 -6.25 15.99 9.77
C GLN A 121 -6.88 14.62 9.55
N TYR A 122 -6.18 13.56 9.95
CA TYR A 122 -6.60 12.17 9.74
C TYR A 122 -6.77 11.49 11.08
N ASP A 123 -8.00 11.11 11.39
CA ASP A 123 -8.31 10.44 12.65
C ASP A 123 -7.57 9.10 12.76
N GLY A 124 -6.97 8.84 13.92
CA GLY A 124 -6.13 7.64 14.15
C GLY A 124 -4.70 7.70 13.59
N ALA A 125 -4.32 8.74 12.83
CA ALA A 125 -2.97 8.86 12.29
C ALA A 125 -1.94 9.16 13.39
N SER A 126 -0.89 8.36 13.45
CA SER A 126 0.22 8.45 14.41
C SER A 126 1.55 8.08 13.76
N ALA A 127 2.65 8.25 14.49
CA ALA A 127 3.96 7.77 14.00
C ALA A 127 3.89 6.27 13.70
N GLY A 128 4.40 5.87 12.54
CA GLY A 128 4.34 4.51 12.01
C GLY A 128 3.13 4.23 11.13
N SER A 129 2.13 5.12 11.06
CA SER A 129 0.95 4.96 10.19
C SER A 129 1.26 5.32 8.74
N VAL A 130 0.48 4.74 7.81
CA VAL A 130 0.41 5.16 6.41
C VAL A 130 -0.97 5.73 6.13
N VAL A 131 -1.04 6.98 5.68
CA VAL A 131 -2.27 7.66 5.27
C VAL A 131 -2.38 7.57 3.76
N LEU A 132 -3.40 6.90 3.27
CA LEU A 132 -3.75 6.82 1.84
C LEU A 132 -4.73 7.94 1.50
N VAL A 133 -4.50 8.63 0.39
CA VAL A 133 -5.34 9.73 -0.09
C VAL A 133 -5.61 9.58 -1.57
N CYS A 134 -6.88 9.66 -1.95
CA CYS A 134 -7.34 9.69 -3.35
C CYS A 134 -8.47 10.73 -3.48
N GLY A 135 -8.17 11.89 -4.06
CA GLY A 135 -9.12 13.02 -4.08
C GLY A 135 -9.52 13.45 -2.66
N ASP A 136 -10.82 13.40 -2.38
CA ASP A 136 -11.37 13.72 -1.04
C ASP A 136 -11.43 12.49 -0.10
N ASN A 137 -11.16 11.30 -0.61
CA ASN A 137 -11.18 10.08 0.18
C ASN A 137 -9.83 9.84 0.85
N SER A 138 -9.85 9.37 2.10
CA SER A 138 -8.64 8.99 2.82
C SER A 138 -8.88 7.75 3.68
N ASP A 139 -7.81 7.02 3.94
CA ASP A 139 -7.78 5.90 4.87
C ASP A 139 -6.49 5.92 5.67
N VAL A 140 -6.55 5.50 6.93
CA VAL A 140 -5.39 5.47 7.82
C VAL A 140 -5.08 4.04 8.18
N LEU A 141 -3.91 3.57 7.78
CA LEU A 141 -3.38 2.27 8.15
C LEU A 141 -2.45 2.46 9.34
N SER A 142 -2.87 1.99 10.51
CA SER A 142 -2.03 2.04 11.70
C SER A 142 -0.87 1.05 11.62
N TYR A 143 0.11 1.18 12.51
CA TYR A 143 1.19 0.20 12.60
C TYR A 143 0.66 -1.22 12.85
N ASN A 144 -0.40 -1.36 13.65
CA ASN A 144 -0.99 -2.66 13.97
C ASN A 144 -1.74 -3.28 12.78
N ASP A 145 -2.21 -2.49 11.82
CA ASP A 145 -2.80 -3.02 10.58
C ASP A 145 -1.73 -3.62 9.65
N MET A 146 -0.48 -3.17 9.79
CA MET A 146 0.65 -3.61 8.98
C MET A 146 1.49 -4.70 9.65
N TYR A 147 1.41 -4.84 10.97
CA TYR A 147 2.13 -5.84 11.74
C TYR A 147 1.19 -6.60 12.67
N GLU A 148 1.04 -7.89 12.45
CA GLU A 148 0.24 -8.77 13.30
C GLU A 148 1.11 -9.46 14.34
N MET A 149 0.68 -9.41 15.61
CA MET A 149 1.35 -10.12 16.68
C MET A 149 0.99 -11.60 16.68
N ASP A 150 1.98 -12.48 16.67
CA ASP A 150 1.80 -13.91 16.90
C ASP A 150 1.47 -14.18 18.39
N LEU A 151 0.18 -14.18 18.68
CA LEU A 151 -0.33 -14.43 20.03
C LEU A 151 0.02 -15.84 20.55
N GLU A 152 0.07 -16.84 19.68
CA GLU A 152 0.44 -18.22 20.09
C GLU A 152 1.88 -18.28 20.55
N SER A 153 2.80 -17.66 19.81
CA SER A 153 4.20 -17.53 20.21
C SER A 153 4.33 -16.75 21.51
N TYR A 154 3.58 -15.67 21.67
CA TYR A 154 3.59 -14.87 22.89
C TYR A 154 3.15 -15.66 24.12
N TYR A 155 2.04 -16.40 24.03
CA TYR A 155 1.53 -17.20 25.18
C TYR A 155 2.38 -18.44 25.48
N THR A 156 3.08 -19.00 24.49
CA THR A 156 3.90 -20.22 24.69
C THR A 156 5.34 -19.90 25.10
N THR A 157 5.93 -18.84 24.57
CA THR A 157 7.36 -18.51 24.78
C THR A 157 7.60 -17.23 25.58
N GLY A 158 6.57 -16.40 25.77
CA GLY A 158 6.68 -15.06 26.37
C GLY A 158 7.35 -14.05 25.45
N THR A 159 7.58 -14.39 24.16
CA THR A 159 8.24 -13.49 23.20
C THR A 159 7.20 -13.00 22.18
N ALA A 160 7.06 -11.69 22.04
CA ALA A 160 6.20 -11.09 21.01
C ALA A 160 6.92 -11.17 19.64
N ASN A 161 6.43 -12.03 18.78
CA ASN A 161 6.84 -12.08 17.37
C ASN A 161 5.78 -11.35 16.53
N TYR A 162 6.23 -10.60 15.52
CA TYR A 162 5.34 -9.88 14.61
C TYR A 162 5.54 -10.37 13.19
N SER A 163 4.44 -10.62 12.48
CA SER A 163 4.43 -10.88 11.04
C SER A 163 4.06 -9.61 10.27
N PHE A 164 4.76 -9.34 9.18
CA PHE A 164 4.49 -8.20 8.32
C PHE A 164 3.35 -8.52 7.37
N GLN A 165 2.23 -7.79 7.49
CA GLN A 165 0.98 -7.99 6.75
C GLN A 165 0.57 -6.74 5.95
N ALA A 166 1.49 -5.80 5.76
CA ALA A 166 1.19 -4.49 5.19
C ALA A 166 0.68 -4.53 3.75
N GLU A 167 0.96 -5.58 2.97
CA GLU A 167 0.42 -5.72 1.62
C GLU A 167 -1.10 -5.78 1.64
N ASN A 168 -1.68 -6.63 2.49
CA ASN A 168 -3.14 -6.74 2.60
C ASN A 168 -3.79 -5.43 3.04
N ALA A 169 -3.18 -4.75 4.02
CA ALA A 169 -3.66 -3.46 4.52
C ALA A 169 -3.62 -2.40 3.42
N LEU A 170 -2.48 -2.24 2.74
CA LEU A 170 -2.32 -1.27 1.65
C LEU A 170 -3.26 -1.54 0.48
N THR A 171 -3.36 -2.78 0.02
CA THR A 171 -4.23 -3.17 -1.10
C THR A 171 -5.69 -2.89 -0.78
N SER A 172 -6.15 -3.27 0.43
CA SER A 172 -7.51 -2.99 0.89
C SER A 172 -7.77 -1.49 1.06
N GLY A 173 -6.81 -0.76 1.62
CA GLY A 173 -6.90 0.69 1.79
C GLY A 173 -6.95 1.41 0.44
N ILE A 174 -6.14 1.02 -0.55
CA ILE A 174 -6.19 1.58 -1.91
C ILE A 174 -7.56 1.30 -2.54
N ALA A 175 -8.06 0.06 -2.49
CA ALA A 175 -9.38 -0.28 -3.00
C ALA A 175 -10.50 0.54 -2.32
N LYS A 176 -10.34 0.86 -1.03
CA LYS A 176 -11.28 1.70 -0.26
C LYS A 176 -11.26 3.15 -0.71
N VAL A 177 -10.08 3.79 -0.82
CA VAL A 177 -9.98 5.22 -1.17
C VAL A 177 -10.26 5.51 -2.64
N THR A 178 -10.06 4.53 -3.53
CA THR A 178 -10.34 4.68 -4.97
C THR A 178 -11.77 4.37 -5.36
N ARG A 179 -12.58 3.89 -4.40
CA ARG A 179 -13.98 3.56 -4.66
C ARG A 179 -14.78 4.82 -4.95
N THR A 180 -15.49 4.81 -6.08
CA THR A 180 -16.31 5.95 -6.53
C THR A 180 -17.68 6.01 -5.84
N ALA A 181 -18.13 4.89 -5.27
CA ALA A 181 -19.39 4.81 -4.51
C ALA A 181 -19.25 3.79 -3.40
N ALA A 182 -19.79 4.10 -2.22
CA ALA A 182 -19.90 3.12 -1.14
C ALA A 182 -20.82 1.97 -1.58
N TYR A 183 -20.49 0.73 -1.19
CA TYR A 183 -21.44 -0.38 -1.36
C TYR A 183 -22.63 -0.17 -0.44
N GLN A 184 -23.84 -0.22 -1.02
CA GLN A 184 -25.09 -0.10 -0.26
C GLN A 184 -25.63 -1.50 0.02
N LEU A 185 -25.55 -1.92 1.28
CA LEU A 185 -26.16 -3.13 1.78
C LEU A 185 -27.51 -2.77 2.41
N TYR A 186 -28.60 -3.24 1.81
CA TYR A 186 -29.93 -3.06 2.38
C TYR A 186 -30.28 -4.27 3.24
N GLU A 187 -30.41 -4.04 4.57
CA GLU A 187 -30.88 -5.04 5.52
C GLU A 187 -32.40 -5.03 5.55
N LEU A 188 -33.03 -6.15 5.17
CA LEU A 188 -34.47 -6.29 5.18
C LEU A 188 -35.01 -6.24 6.61
N THR A 189 -36.12 -5.54 6.80
CA THR A 189 -36.82 -5.39 8.09
C THR A 189 -38.33 -5.47 7.91
N GLY A 190 -39.05 -5.85 8.97
CA GLY A 190 -40.49 -5.94 8.98
C GLY A 190 -41.05 -7.33 9.26
N HIS A 191 -40.18 -8.36 9.24
CA HIS A 191 -40.57 -9.76 9.46
C HIS A 191 -39.90 -10.37 10.71
N GLY A 192 -39.45 -9.51 11.65
CA GLY A 192 -38.75 -9.97 12.87
C GLY A 192 -37.34 -10.49 12.62
N GLU A 193 -36.68 -9.94 11.63
CA GLU A 193 -35.30 -10.22 11.32
C GLU A 193 -34.40 -9.94 12.52
N THR A 194 -33.29 -10.66 12.62
CA THR A 194 -32.28 -10.41 13.63
C THR A 194 -31.36 -9.27 13.13
N ALA A 195 -31.31 -8.17 13.90
CA ALA A 195 -30.41 -7.05 13.55
C ALA A 195 -28.95 -7.50 13.58
N LEU A 196 -28.14 -6.89 12.73
CA LEU A 196 -26.69 -7.04 12.77
C LEU A 196 -26.15 -6.48 14.09
N SER A 197 -25.11 -7.11 14.62
CA SER A 197 -24.40 -6.56 15.79
C SER A 197 -23.64 -5.28 15.43
N ASP A 198 -23.46 -4.40 16.40
CA ASP A 198 -22.71 -3.15 16.24
C ASP A 198 -21.29 -3.44 15.70
N ASP A 199 -20.58 -4.44 16.28
CA ASP A 199 -19.23 -4.84 15.85
C ASP A 199 -19.19 -5.27 14.37
N PHE A 200 -20.24 -5.98 13.90
CA PHE A 200 -20.29 -6.39 12.50
C PHE A 200 -20.62 -5.22 11.57
N THR A 201 -21.52 -4.33 12.00
CA THR A 201 -21.86 -3.11 11.27
C THR A 201 -20.64 -2.18 11.16
N ASP A 202 -19.86 -2.04 12.24
CA ASP A 202 -18.60 -1.28 12.24
C ASP A 202 -17.57 -1.92 11.29
N THR A 203 -17.46 -3.24 11.29
CA THR A 203 -16.59 -3.97 10.35
C THR A 203 -16.98 -3.69 8.89
N LEU A 204 -18.27 -3.74 8.57
CA LEU A 204 -18.79 -3.42 7.24
C LEU A 204 -18.52 -1.95 6.86
N SER A 205 -18.74 -1.03 7.80
CA SER A 205 -18.45 0.40 7.60
C SER A 205 -16.97 0.63 7.33
N ASN A 206 -16.07 -0.01 8.09
CA ASN A 206 -14.64 0.04 7.87
C ASN A 206 -14.23 -0.54 6.50
N ALA A 207 -14.97 -1.54 6.02
CA ALA A 207 -14.81 -2.07 4.66
C ALA A 207 -15.45 -1.19 3.56
N GLY A 208 -16.03 -0.03 3.93
CA GLY A 208 -16.68 0.91 3.00
C GLY A 208 -18.06 0.43 2.52
N VAL A 209 -18.75 -0.39 3.32
CA VAL A 209 -20.13 -0.82 3.07
C VAL A 209 -21.05 -0.02 3.98
N THR A 210 -22.00 0.69 3.40
CA THR A 210 -23.07 1.37 4.15
C THR A 210 -24.23 0.42 4.34
N VAL A 211 -24.65 0.17 5.58
CA VAL A 211 -25.81 -0.65 5.90
C VAL A 211 -27.03 0.26 6.12
N THR A 212 -28.11 -0.01 5.38
CA THR A 212 -29.37 0.74 5.51
C THR A 212 -30.53 -0.21 5.67
N SER A 213 -31.41 0.02 6.64
CA SER A 213 -32.61 -0.78 6.84
C SER A 213 -33.60 -0.54 5.72
N LEU A 214 -34.18 -1.62 5.18
CA LEU A 214 -35.19 -1.59 4.10
C LEU A 214 -36.42 -2.38 4.50
N ASN A 215 -37.54 -1.70 4.59
CA ASN A 215 -38.86 -2.36 4.75
C ASN A 215 -39.58 -2.34 3.38
N LEU A 216 -39.69 -3.49 2.73
CA LEU A 216 -40.28 -3.60 1.38
C LEU A 216 -41.76 -3.29 1.34
N THR A 217 -42.50 -3.54 2.45
CA THR A 217 -43.92 -3.20 2.53
C THR A 217 -44.13 -1.69 2.39
N THR A 218 -43.26 -0.88 2.97
CA THR A 218 -43.34 0.59 2.93
C THR A 218 -42.63 1.19 1.74
N ALA A 219 -41.49 0.63 1.32
CA ALA A 219 -40.69 1.11 0.22
C ALA A 219 -41.29 0.75 -1.16
N GLY A 220 -41.96 -0.39 -1.25
CA GLY A 220 -42.60 -0.87 -2.50
C GLY A 220 -41.62 -1.31 -3.59
N SER A 221 -40.32 -1.06 -3.45
CA SER A 221 -39.28 -1.47 -4.37
C SER A 221 -37.92 -1.49 -3.69
N ILE A 222 -36.95 -2.18 -4.28
CA ILE A 222 -35.53 -2.11 -3.88
C ILE A 222 -34.92 -0.84 -4.53
N PRO A 223 -34.17 -0.03 -3.77
CA PRO A 223 -33.50 1.17 -4.28
C PRO A 223 -32.51 0.86 -5.41
N ALA A 224 -32.34 1.81 -6.33
CA ALA A 224 -31.49 1.61 -7.50
C ALA A 224 -29.97 1.60 -7.21
N ASP A 225 -29.57 2.13 -6.08
CA ASP A 225 -28.18 2.18 -5.58
C ASP A 225 -27.78 0.93 -4.81
N VAL A 226 -28.66 -0.09 -4.75
CA VAL A 226 -28.39 -1.35 -4.04
C VAL A 226 -27.20 -2.09 -4.64
N SER A 227 -26.29 -2.49 -3.75
CA SER A 227 -25.21 -3.44 -4.07
C SER A 227 -25.55 -4.85 -3.63
N ALA A 228 -26.28 -4.99 -2.52
CA ALA A 228 -26.78 -6.27 -2.03
C ALA A 228 -27.99 -6.07 -1.11
N VAL A 229 -28.84 -7.11 -1.00
CA VAL A 229 -29.91 -7.20 -0.01
C VAL A 229 -29.61 -8.32 0.96
N LEU A 230 -29.64 -8.01 2.25
CA LEU A 230 -29.46 -8.98 3.33
C LEU A 230 -30.79 -9.31 3.97
N ILE A 231 -31.11 -10.59 4.09
CA ILE A 231 -32.26 -11.11 4.85
C ILE A 231 -31.67 -11.96 5.98
N ASN A 232 -31.70 -11.41 7.21
CA ASN A 232 -31.03 -12.03 8.36
C ASN A 232 -32.03 -12.68 9.31
N ALA A 233 -32.20 -13.99 9.19
CA ALA A 233 -33.04 -14.81 10.08
C ALA A 233 -34.43 -14.22 10.32
N PRO A 234 -35.28 -14.09 9.30
CA PRO A 234 -36.62 -13.56 9.42
C PRO A 234 -37.45 -14.46 10.35
N GLY A 235 -38.22 -13.86 11.25
CA GLY A 235 -39.14 -14.54 12.18
C GLY A 235 -40.51 -14.89 11.58
N ALA A 236 -40.85 -14.31 10.44
CA ALA A 236 -42.09 -14.53 9.70
C ALA A 236 -41.83 -14.59 8.19
N ASP A 237 -42.77 -15.20 7.47
CA ASP A 237 -42.68 -15.31 6.01
C ASP A 237 -42.87 -13.95 5.33
N LEU A 238 -42.19 -13.77 4.21
CA LEU A 238 -42.36 -12.63 3.31
C LEU A 238 -43.74 -12.72 2.63
N THR A 239 -44.36 -11.58 2.40
CA THR A 239 -45.60 -11.52 1.61
C THR A 239 -45.35 -11.86 0.11
N ASP A 240 -46.39 -12.24 -0.59
CA ASP A 240 -46.33 -12.50 -2.02
C ASP A 240 -45.84 -11.30 -2.84
N ALA A 241 -46.18 -10.08 -2.39
CA ALA A 241 -45.74 -8.85 -3.02
C ALA A 241 -44.23 -8.65 -2.86
N GLU A 242 -43.67 -8.82 -1.65
CA GLU A 242 -42.25 -8.71 -1.34
C GLU A 242 -41.45 -9.82 -2.03
N THR A 243 -41.96 -11.03 -2.02
CA THR A 243 -41.38 -12.16 -2.77
C THR A 243 -41.28 -11.85 -4.26
N THR A 244 -42.28 -11.17 -4.82
CA THR A 244 -42.26 -10.75 -6.24
C THR A 244 -41.20 -9.68 -6.51
N ILE A 245 -41.05 -8.70 -5.60
CA ILE A 245 -40.01 -7.66 -5.66
C ILE A 245 -38.62 -8.31 -5.67
N LEU A 246 -38.36 -9.22 -4.71
CA LEU A 246 -37.08 -9.91 -4.59
C LEU A 246 -36.77 -10.80 -5.80
N LYS A 247 -37.79 -11.54 -6.32
CA LYS A 247 -37.63 -12.33 -7.55
C LYS A 247 -37.25 -11.47 -8.75
N ASN A 248 -37.89 -10.31 -8.89
CA ASN A 248 -37.55 -9.38 -9.96
C ASN A 248 -36.14 -8.80 -9.79
N TYR A 249 -35.71 -8.49 -8.56
CA TYR A 249 -34.37 -8.04 -8.28
C TYR A 249 -33.32 -9.08 -8.72
N VAL A 250 -33.46 -10.32 -8.29
CA VAL A 250 -32.55 -11.42 -8.66
C VAL A 250 -32.59 -11.69 -10.16
N ALA A 251 -33.77 -11.64 -10.80
CA ALA A 251 -33.89 -11.85 -12.25
C ALA A 251 -33.23 -10.76 -13.09
N ASN A 252 -33.03 -9.56 -12.52
CA ASN A 252 -32.32 -8.43 -13.14
C ASN A 252 -30.84 -8.34 -12.77
N GLY A 253 -30.30 -9.38 -12.11
CA GLY A 253 -28.86 -9.47 -11.78
C GLY A 253 -28.48 -8.96 -10.40
N GLY A 254 -29.45 -8.83 -9.49
CA GLY A 254 -29.25 -8.46 -8.08
C GLY A 254 -28.90 -9.65 -7.20
#